data_461b9241d139cd0f7a0745f906d9862e
#
_entry.id   461b9241d139cd0f7a0745f906d9862e
#
_cell.length_a   1.000
_cell.length_b   1.000
_cell.length_c   1.000
_cell.angle_alpha   90.00
_cell.angle_beta   90.00
_cell.angle_gamma   90.00
#
_symmetry.space_group_name_H-M   'P 1'
#
loop_
_entity.id
_entity.type
_entity.pdbx_description
1 polymer ?
#
loop_
_entity_poly.entity_id
_entity_poly.type
_entity_poly.pdbx_seq_one_letter_code
_entity_poly.pdbx_strand_id
1 'polypeptide(L)'
;KYGHEEVFNFYSKIINTHKDIKIILYNFEKLCGYKFSPESVQKIVSKFPSQVVGVKDSSYNLFESLKIDGFSLLPGSESKLLKGLELGCSGIITATCNVTSSMARKVFDDFHNKKEQTENEKLCKVRAIFDQYNLISALHTFLGKRESFYNNILPPLSILNEEKKEKLILELNSIDFKL
;
A
#
# COMPACT_ATOMS: atom_id res chain seq x y z
N LYS A 1 10.18 20.11 -7.69
CA LYS A 1 10.79 18.77 -7.47
C LYS A 1 11.83 18.90 -6.38
N TYR A 2 11.92 17.90 -5.50
CA TYR A 2 12.92 17.86 -4.42
C TYR A 2 14.12 17.04 -4.86
N GLY A 3 15.33 17.47 -4.45
CA GLY A 3 16.57 16.70 -4.64
C GLY A 3 16.79 15.68 -3.51
N HIS A 4 17.72 14.75 -3.72
CA HIS A 4 18.05 13.73 -2.73
C HIS A 4 18.56 14.31 -1.41
N GLU A 5 19.37 15.38 -1.45
CA GLU A 5 19.92 16.04 -0.27
C GLU A 5 18.82 16.75 0.54
N GLU A 6 17.86 17.39 -0.12
CA GLU A 6 16.75 18.07 0.55
C GLU A 6 15.89 17.08 1.32
N VAL A 7 15.57 15.93 0.71
CA VAL A 7 14.80 14.86 1.35
C VAL A 7 15.59 14.22 2.49
N PHE A 8 16.89 13.96 2.30
CA PHE A 8 17.77 13.45 3.36
C PHE A 8 17.81 14.41 4.56
N ASN A 9 17.99 15.72 4.32
CA ASN A 9 18.02 16.74 5.36
C ASN A 9 16.67 16.87 6.09
N PHE A 10 15.56 16.74 5.37
CA PHE A 10 14.21 16.72 5.96
C PHE A 10 14.07 15.59 6.98
N TYR A 11 14.36 14.34 6.60
CA TYR A 11 14.28 13.20 7.51
C TYR A 11 15.31 13.31 8.65
N SER A 12 16.52 13.78 8.36
CA SER A 12 17.55 13.99 9.38
C SER A 12 17.10 14.96 10.46
N LYS A 13 16.43 16.05 10.08
CA LYS A 13 15.92 17.04 11.04
C LYS A 13 14.83 16.44 11.93
N ILE A 14 13.89 15.69 11.36
CA ILE A 14 12.83 15.01 12.14
C ILE A 14 13.43 14.02 13.13
N ILE A 15 14.32 13.14 12.68
CA ILE A 15 14.92 12.09 13.49
C ILE A 15 15.79 12.67 14.61
N ASN A 16 16.57 13.71 14.32
CA ASN A 16 17.41 14.36 15.34
C ASN A 16 16.58 15.05 16.43
N THR A 17 15.35 15.49 16.12
CA THR A 17 14.42 16.07 17.08
C THR A 17 13.69 14.99 17.88
N HIS A 18 13.40 13.84 17.28
CA HIS A 18 12.63 12.74 17.85
C HIS A 18 13.40 11.42 17.76
N LYS A 19 14.38 11.21 18.64
CA LYS A 19 15.36 10.10 18.54
C LYS A 19 14.75 8.70 18.62
N ASP A 20 13.60 8.54 19.28
CA ASP A 20 12.92 7.26 19.46
C ASP A 20 11.89 6.94 18.36
N ILE A 21 11.73 7.83 17.38
CA ILE A 21 10.76 7.64 16.30
C ILE A 21 11.12 6.43 15.44
N LYS A 22 10.08 5.70 15.00
CA LYS A 22 10.19 4.68 13.94
C LYS A 22 9.51 5.20 12.69
N ILE A 23 10.22 5.15 11.56
CA ILE A 23 9.77 5.71 10.29
C ILE A 23 9.71 4.59 9.25
N ILE A 24 8.57 4.49 8.57
CA ILE A 24 8.42 3.81 7.30
C ILE A 24 8.36 4.90 6.24
N LEU A 25 9.35 4.95 5.35
CA LEU A 25 9.36 5.89 4.22
C LEU A 25 8.18 5.62 3.29
N TYR A 26 7.66 6.67 2.64
CA TYR A 26 6.59 6.49 1.65
C TYR A 26 7.09 6.89 0.26
N ASN A 27 7.36 5.89 -0.57
CA ASN A 27 7.76 6.07 -1.96
C ASN A 27 6.53 6.12 -2.87
N PHE A 28 6.01 7.31 -3.09
CA PHE A 28 4.90 7.54 -4.02
C PHE A 28 5.05 8.91 -4.71
N GLU A 29 5.84 8.94 -5.78
CA GLU A 29 6.20 10.16 -6.53
C GLU A 29 4.98 11.01 -6.92
N LYS A 30 3.88 10.36 -7.32
CA LYS A 30 2.65 11.05 -7.74
C LYS A 30 2.03 11.94 -6.65
N LEU A 31 2.23 11.62 -5.38
CA LEU A 31 1.71 12.40 -4.26
C LEU A 31 2.76 13.32 -3.63
N CYS A 32 3.98 12.83 -3.43
CA CYS A 32 5.01 13.56 -2.69
C CYS A 32 5.99 14.34 -3.59
N GLY A 33 5.90 14.19 -4.91
CA GLY A 33 6.79 14.89 -5.85
C GLY A 33 8.25 14.41 -5.83
N TYR A 34 8.53 13.32 -5.11
CA TYR A 34 9.85 12.71 -4.99
C TYR A 34 9.77 11.20 -5.11
N LYS A 35 10.70 10.61 -5.88
CA LYS A 35 10.86 9.17 -6.05
C LYS A 35 12.16 8.72 -5.39
N PHE A 36 12.05 7.86 -4.39
CA PHE A 36 13.21 7.25 -3.77
C PHE A 36 13.91 6.30 -4.76
N SER A 37 15.24 6.42 -4.87
CA SER A 37 16.08 5.39 -5.47
C SER A 37 16.58 4.42 -4.39
N PRO A 38 17.05 3.21 -4.75
CA PRO A 38 17.71 2.31 -3.80
C PRO A 38 18.84 3.00 -3.02
N GLU A 39 19.68 3.80 -3.70
CA GLU A 39 20.80 4.51 -3.10
C GLU A 39 20.33 5.57 -2.09
N SER A 40 19.25 6.29 -2.41
CA SER A 40 18.71 7.31 -1.50
C SER A 40 18.10 6.69 -0.24
N VAL A 41 17.44 5.55 -0.35
CA VAL A 41 16.96 4.78 0.82
C VAL A 41 18.15 4.27 1.64
N GLN A 42 19.13 3.64 0.98
CA GLN A 42 20.33 3.12 1.63
C GLN A 42 21.08 4.19 2.42
N LYS A 43 21.23 5.40 1.86
CA LYS A 43 21.87 6.55 2.52
C LYS A 43 21.16 6.93 3.82
N ILE A 44 19.82 7.01 3.79
CA ILE A 44 19.02 7.36 4.98
C ILE A 44 19.12 6.25 6.03
N VAL A 45 18.94 5.00 5.63
CA VAL A 45 18.99 3.83 6.54
C VAL A 45 20.38 3.68 7.16
N SER A 46 21.46 3.84 6.39
CA SER A 46 22.83 3.76 6.91
C SER A 46 23.11 4.84 7.97
N LYS A 47 22.49 6.01 7.86
CA LYS A 47 22.62 7.09 8.86
C LYS A 47 21.73 6.88 10.09
N PHE A 48 20.55 6.29 9.90
CA PHE A 48 19.50 6.15 10.93
C PHE A 48 18.93 4.73 10.99
N PRO A 49 19.77 3.69 11.22
CA PRO A 49 19.36 2.30 11.08
C PRO A 49 18.31 1.88 12.13
N SER A 50 18.30 2.53 13.29
CA SER A 50 17.33 2.24 14.36
C SER A 50 15.99 2.95 14.17
N GLN A 51 15.96 4.04 13.41
CA GLN A 51 14.77 4.87 13.22
C GLN A 51 14.05 4.59 11.91
N VAL A 52 14.76 4.40 10.81
CA VAL A 52 14.19 4.15 9.49
C VAL A 52 14.11 2.65 9.28
N VAL A 53 12.93 2.08 9.56
CA VAL A 53 12.72 0.63 9.69
C VAL A 53 12.05 -0.02 8.47
N GLY A 54 11.61 0.80 7.50
CA GLY A 54 10.98 0.26 6.31
C GLY A 54 10.64 1.32 5.26
N VAL A 55 10.12 0.84 4.13
CA VAL A 55 9.57 1.69 3.06
C VAL A 55 8.28 1.07 2.50
N LYS A 56 7.24 1.89 2.40
CA LYS A 56 6.06 1.60 1.57
C LYS A 56 6.38 2.00 0.13
N ASP A 57 6.40 1.04 -0.79
CA ASP A 57 6.73 1.27 -2.19
C ASP A 57 5.48 1.23 -3.09
N SER A 58 4.90 2.40 -3.34
CA SER A 58 3.78 2.59 -4.27
C SER A 58 4.23 3.08 -5.65
N SER A 59 5.51 3.35 -5.85
CA SER A 59 6.15 3.61 -7.15
C SER A 59 6.71 2.35 -7.80
N TYR A 60 6.76 1.23 -7.07
CA TYR A 60 7.15 -0.11 -7.51
C TYR A 60 8.56 -0.21 -8.11
N ASN A 61 9.46 0.69 -7.75
CA ASN A 61 10.84 0.68 -8.23
C ASN A 61 11.85 0.18 -7.19
N LEU A 62 11.39 -0.14 -5.98
CA LEU A 62 12.25 -0.59 -4.88
C LEU A 62 12.05 -2.07 -4.54
N PHE A 63 10.81 -2.58 -4.59
CA PHE A 63 10.48 -3.89 -4.03
C PHE A 63 11.18 -5.08 -4.73
N GLU A 64 11.65 -4.91 -5.97
CA GLU A 64 12.42 -5.93 -6.70
C GLU A 64 13.92 -5.80 -6.49
N SER A 65 14.43 -4.60 -6.24
CA SER A 65 15.87 -4.30 -6.27
C SER A 65 16.49 -3.97 -4.92
N LEU A 66 15.73 -3.34 -4.01
CA LEU A 66 16.27 -2.93 -2.72
C LEU A 66 16.42 -4.13 -1.78
N LYS A 67 17.64 -4.31 -1.24
CA LYS A 67 17.94 -5.33 -0.24
C LYS A 67 18.69 -4.69 0.92
N ILE A 68 18.06 -4.66 2.10
CA ILE A 68 18.64 -4.16 3.34
C ILE A 68 18.20 -5.13 4.45
N ASP A 69 19.15 -5.71 5.16
CA ASP A 69 18.87 -6.68 6.22
C ASP A 69 18.06 -6.05 7.36
N GLY A 70 17.00 -6.75 7.80
CA GLY A 70 16.12 -6.28 8.87
C GLY A 70 15.22 -5.10 8.51
N PHE A 71 15.19 -4.69 7.23
CA PHE A 71 14.39 -3.57 6.75
C PHE A 71 13.08 -4.03 6.10
N SER A 72 11.96 -3.45 6.50
CA SER A 72 10.64 -3.81 5.99
C SER A 72 10.35 -3.15 4.65
N LEU A 73 10.26 -3.95 3.60
CA LEU A 73 9.85 -3.50 2.27
C LEU A 73 8.41 -3.92 2.00
N LEU A 74 7.55 -2.95 1.70
CA LEU A 74 6.09 -3.08 1.71
C LEU A 74 5.50 -2.48 0.42
N PRO A 75 5.32 -3.27 -0.66
CA PRO A 75 4.62 -2.80 -1.86
C PRO A 75 3.22 -2.25 -1.56
N GLY A 76 2.77 -1.30 -2.39
CA GLY A 76 1.53 -0.55 -2.20
C GLY A 76 0.29 -1.16 -2.87
N SER A 77 0.31 -2.45 -3.21
CA SER A 77 -0.81 -3.10 -3.89
C SER A 77 -0.90 -4.59 -3.58
N GLU A 78 -2.12 -5.10 -3.50
CA GLU A 78 -2.45 -6.52 -3.39
C GLU A 78 -1.87 -7.34 -4.55
N SER A 79 -1.86 -6.78 -5.75
CA SER A 79 -1.28 -7.45 -6.94
C SER A 79 0.23 -7.69 -6.83
N LYS A 80 0.88 -7.10 -5.83
CA LYS A 80 2.30 -7.27 -5.54
C LYS A 80 2.58 -8.11 -4.30
N LEU A 81 1.54 -8.59 -3.59
CA LEU A 81 1.72 -9.30 -2.33
C LEU A 81 2.51 -10.58 -2.53
N LEU A 82 2.01 -11.53 -3.31
CA LEU A 82 2.66 -12.83 -3.48
C LEU A 82 4.06 -12.68 -4.08
N LYS A 83 4.20 -11.92 -5.16
CA LYS A 83 5.51 -11.64 -5.76
C LYS A 83 6.46 -10.94 -4.80
N GLY A 84 5.96 -10.00 -4.01
CA GLY A 84 6.74 -9.32 -2.99
C GLY A 84 7.27 -10.30 -1.92
N LEU A 85 6.42 -11.20 -1.43
CA LEU A 85 6.82 -12.23 -0.46
C LEU A 85 7.91 -13.16 -1.03
N GLU A 86 7.79 -13.60 -2.29
CA GLU A 86 8.83 -14.39 -3.00
C GLU A 86 10.17 -13.65 -3.06
N LEU A 87 10.14 -12.32 -3.14
CA LEU A 87 11.32 -11.46 -3.17
C LEU A 87 11.82 -11.03 -1.78
N GLY A 88 11.16 -11.50 -0.69
CA GLY A 88 11.54 -11.21 0.68
C GLY A 88 10.94 -9.92 1.26
N CYS A 89 9.89 -9.38 0.64
CA CYS A 89 9.13 -8.27 1.22
C CYS A 89 8.38 -8.71 2.49
N SER A 90 8.17 -7.78 3.42
CA SER A 90 7.53 -8.05 4.71
C SER A 90 5.99 -8.11 4.66
N GLY A 91 5.40 -7.82 3.50
CA GLY A 91 3.96 -7.73 3.30
C GLY A 91 3.60 -6.54 2.41
N ILE A 92 2.41 -5.97 2.58
CA ILE A 92 1.94 -4.80 1.82
C ILE A 92 1.32 -3.74 2.73
N ILE A 93 1.32 -2.48 2.28
CA ILE A 93 0.49 -1.40 2.85
C ILE A 93 -0.34 -0.80 1.71
N THR A 94 -1.65 -1.04 1.70
CA THR A 94 -2.53 -0.65 0.60
C THR A 94 -3.89 -0.17 1.10
N ALA A 95 -4.52 0.71 0.34
CA ALA A 95 -5.84 1.25 0.67
C ALA A 95 -6.92 0.17 0.59
N THR A 96 -6.85 -0.74 -0.38
CA THR A 96 -7.87 -1.77 -0.59
C THR A 96 -7.90 -2.80 0.55
N CYS A 97 -6.82 -2.95 1.32
CA CYS A 97 -6.82 -3.81 2.53
C CYS A 97 -7.81 -3.36 3.62
N ASN A 98 -8.39 -2.16 3.52
CA ASN A 98 -9.55 -1.81 4.35
C ASN A 98 -10.76 -2.73 4.12
N VAL A 99 -10.82 -3.41 2.97
CA VAL A 99 -11.90 -4.36 2.64
C VAL A 99 -11.38 -5.77 2.26
N THR A 100 -10.07 -5.94 2.05
CA THR A 100 -9.45 -7.21 1.62
C THR A 100 -8.47 -7.79 2.62
N SER A 101 -8.39 -7.25 3.84
CA SER A 101 -7.36 -7.62 4.82
C SER A 101 -7.35 -9.13 5.16
N SER A 102 -8.52 -9.77 5.29
CA SER A 102 -8.62 -11.22 5.57
C SER A 102 -8.07 -12.06 4.42
N MET A 103 -8.36 -11.69 3.16
CA MET A 103 -7.83 -12.38 1.98
C MET A 103 -6.32 -12.17 1.85
N ALA A 104 -5.84 -10.92 2.01
CA ALA A 104 -4.42 -10.61 1.99
C ALA A 104 -3.67 -11.35 3.11
N ARG A 105 -4.26 -11.44 4.30
CA ARG A 105 -3.71 -12.22 5.41
C ARG A 105 -3.64 -13.71 5.06
N LYS A 106 -4.66 -14.28 4.45
CA LYS A 106 -4.64 -15.68 4.03
C LYS A 106 -3.55 -15.94 3.00
N VAL A 107 -3.38 -15.08 1.98
CA VAL A 107 -2.28 -15.19 1.01
C VAL A 107 -0.92 -15.17 1.72
N PHE A 108 -0.74 -14.26 2.67
CA PHE A 108 0.49 -14.16 3.47
C PHE A 108 0.75 -15.43 4.28
N ASP A 109 -0.26 -15.94 4.99
CA ASP A 109 -0.12 -17.14 5.83
C ASP A 109 0.11 -18.39 5.00
N ASP A 110 -0.60 -18.56 3.88
CA ASP A 110 -0.43 -19.69 2.97
C ASP A 110 1.01 -19.71 2.39
N PHE A 111 1.55 -18.53 2.02
CA PHE A 111 2.92 -18.43 1.56
C PHE A 111 3.93 -18.90 2.62
N HIS A 112 3.84 -18.37 3.84
CA HIS A 112 4.77 -18.72 4.91
C HIS A 112 4.63 -20.17 5.40
N ASN A 113 3.43 -20.73 5.31
CA ASN A 113 3.15 -22.14 5.65
C ASN A 113 3.34 -23.09 4.46
N LYS A 114 3.83 -22.61 3.31
CA LYS A 114 4.03 -23.37 2.07
C LYS A 114 2.76 -24.12 1.61
N LYS A 115 1.61 -23.48 1.77
CA LYS A 115 0.31 -23.97 1.31
C LYS A 115 -0.01 -23.44 -0.08
N GLU A 116 -0.96 -24.12 -0.76
CA GLU A 116 -1.51 -23.66 -2.03
C GLU A 116 -2.18 -22.29 -1.88
N GLN A 117 -1.96 -21.41 -2.88
CA GLN A 117 -2.52 -20.05 -2.92
C GLN A 117 -3.94 -20.06 -3.48
N THR A 118 -4.94 -20.14 -2.61
CA THR A 118 -6.34 -20.20 -3.02
C THR A 118 -7.00 -18.82 -3.17
N GLU A 119 -6.49 -17.79 -2.51
CA GLU A 119 -7.11 -16.45 -2.47
C GLU A 119 -6.39 -15.40 -3.32
N ASN A 120 -5.14 -15.65 -3.76
CA ASN A 120 -4.34 -14.62 -4.43
C ASN A 120 -4.96 -14.12 -5.74
N GLU A 121 -5.54 -15.00 -6.55
CA GLU A 121 -6.19 -14.62 -7.81
C GLU A 121 -7.39 -13.71 -7.55
N LYS A 122 -8.26 -14.10 -6.62
CA LYS A 122 -9.44 -13.32 -6.23
C LYS A 122 -9.05 -11.97 -5.63
N LEU A 123 -8.04 -11.95 -4.76
CA LEU A 123 -7.48 -10.74 -4.17
C LEU A 123 -7.02 -9.74 -5.24
N CYS A 124 -6.28 -10.22 -6.25
CA CYS A 124 -5.84 -9.40 -7.37
C CYS A 124 -7.02 -8.87 -8.23
N LYS A 125 -8.05 -9.71 -8.46
CA LYS A 125 -9.26 -9.30 -9.18
C LYS A 125 -10.03 -8.21 -8.44
N VAL A 126 -10.22 -8.34 -7.13
CA VAL A 126 -10.85 -7.31 -6.29
C VAL A 126 -10.08 -6.00 -6.41
N ARG A 127 -8.75 -6.04 -6.29
CA ARG A 127 -7.91 -4.87 -6.46
C ARG A 127 -8.08 -4.22 -7.84
N ALA A 128 -8.08 -5.01 -8.92
CA ALA A 128 -8.23 -4.50 -10.28
C ALA A 128 -9.58 -3.82 -10.53
N ILE A 129 -10.65 -4.29 -9.89
CA ILE A 129 -11.97 -3.65 -9.95
C ILE A 129 -11.91 -2.27 -9.29
N PHE A 130 -11.37 -2.17 -8.08
CA PHE A 130 -11.24 -0.89 -7.38
C PHE A 130 -10.34 0.11 -8.13
N ASP A 131 -9.29 -0.36 -8.81
CA ASP A 131 -8.36 0.49 -9.56
C ASP A 131 -9.00 1.17 -10.80
N GLN A 132 -10.20 0.77 -11.22
CA GLN A 132 -10.96 1.43 -12.29
C GLN A 132 -11.55 2.79 -11.87
N TYR A 133 -11.56 3.09 -10.56
CA TYR A 133 -12.17 4.26 -9.96
C TYR A 133 -11.15 5.13 -9.21
N ASN A 134 -11.58 6.31 -8.74
CA ASN A 134 -10.85 6.92 -7.63
C ASN A 134 -10.95 5.97 -6.44
N LEU A 135 -9.81 5.43 -6.02
CA LEU A 135 -9.75 4.34 -5.07
C LEU A 135 -10.40 4.68 -3.72
N ILE A 136 -10.19 5.89 -3.21
CA ILE A 136 -10.77 6.33 -1.93
C ILE A 136 -12.29 6.45 -2.06
N SER A 137 -12.76 7.09 -3.13
CA SER A 137 -14.20 7.24 -3.42
C SER A 137 -14.90 5.88 -3.54
N ALA A 138 -14.28 4.92 -4.24
CA ALA A 138 -14.83 3.57 -4.41
C ALA A 138 -14.89 2.80 -3.09
N LEU A 139 -13.85 2.87 -2.27
CA LEU A 139 -13.83 2.23 -0.95
C LEU A 139 -14.89 2.79 -0.02
N HIS A 140 -15.02 4.13 0.05
CA HIS A 140 -16.06 4.78 0.81
C HIS A 140 -17.46 4.39 0.33
N THR A 141 -17.69 4.38 -1.00
CA THR A 141 -18.96 3.96 -1.59
C THR A 141 -19.30 2.50 -1.25
N PHE A 142 -18.33 1.61 -1.31
CA PHE A 142 -18.51 0.19 -1.01
C PHE A 142 -18.82 -0.03 0.48
N LEU A 143 -18.03 0.54 1.38
CA LEU A 143 -18.23 0.45 2.83
C LEU A 143 -19.51 1.16 3.29
N GLY A 144 -19.90 2.23 2.63
CA GLY A 144 -21.13 2.98 2.90
C GLY A 144 -22.42 2.18 2.72
N LYS A 145 -22.36 1.04 2.01
CA LYS A 145 -23.50 0.10 1.94
C LYS A 145 -23.73 -0.62 3.27
N ARG A 146 -22.68 -0.88 4.02
CA ARG A 146 -22.76 -1.54 5.33
C ARG A 146 -23.02 -0.53 6.44
N GLU A 147 -22.29 0.56 6.41
CA GLU A 147 -22.34 1.59 7.45
C GLU A 147 -22.36 2.98 6.80
N SER A 148 -23.49 3.71 6.93
CA SER A 148 -23.70 5.01 6.32
C SER A 148 -22.67 6.08 6.71
N PHE A 149 -21.97 5.89 7.83
CA PHE A 149 -20.85 6.74 8.27
C PHE A 149 -19.78 6.91 7.17
N TYR A 150 -19.49 5.84 6.42
CA TYR A 150 -18.49 5.89 5.34
C TYR A 150 -18.90 6.76 4.14
N ASN A 151 -20.14 7.21 4.05
CA ASN A 151 -20.55 8.19 3.02
C ASN A 151 -20.01 9.60 3.30
N ASN A 152 -19.50 9.84 4.51
CA ASN A 152 -18.81 11.09 4.85
C ASN A 152 -17.36 11.02 4.33
N ILE A 153 -17.08 11.79 3.29
CA ILE A 153 -15.77 11.87 2.66
C ILE A 153 -15.32 13.33 2.55
N LEU A 154 -14.03 13.58 2.74
CA LEU A 154 -13.51 14.95 2.71
C LEU A 154 -13.38 15.46 1.27
N PRO A 155 -13.86 16.69 0.98
CA PRO A 155 -13.61 17.35 -0.29
C PRO A 155 -12.10 17.47 -0.60
N PRO A 156 -11.69 17.46 -1.88
CA PRO A 156 -12.54 17.47 -3.08
C PRO A 156 -13.07 16.09 -3.52
N LEU A 157 -12.83 15.06 -2.72
CA LEU A 157 -13.37 13.73 -3.00
C LEU A 157 -14.88 13.67 -2.76
N SER A 158 -15.54 12.75 -3.44
CA SER A 158 -16.95 12.42 -3.26
C SER A 158 -17.15 10.90 -3.38
N ILE A 159 -18.24 10.39 -2.83
CA ILE A 159 -18.67 9.01 -3.15
C ILE A 159 -18.99 8.90 -4.64
N LEU A 160 -18.96 7.70 -5.19
CA LEU A 160 -19.33 7.47 -6.59
C LEU A 160 -20.79 7.82 -6.84
N ASN A 161 -21.10 8.31 -8.06
CA ASN A 161 -22.47 8.46 -8.50
C ASN A 161 -23.17 7.10 -8.64
N GLU A 162 -24.50 7.08 -8.73
CA GLU A 162 -25.28 5.81 -8.73
C GLU A 162 -24.85 4.85 -9.85
N GLU A 163 -24.63 5.33 -11.07
CA GLU A 163 -24.18 4.50 -12.20
C GLU A 163 -22.86 3.78 -11.89
N LYS A 164 -21.85 4.49 -11.42
CA LYS A 164 -20.54 3.92 -11.06
C LYS A 164 -20.63 3.02 -9.83
N LYS A 165 -21.48 3.37 -8.87
CA LYS A 165 -21.73 2.56 -7.69
C LYS A 165 -22.36 1.23 -8.04
N GLU A 166 -23.41 1.23 -8.88
CA GLU A 166 -24.07 0.00 -9.37
C GLU A 166 -23.08 -0.88 -10.13
N LYS A 167 -22.28 -0.28 -11.03
CA LYS A 167 -21.25 -0.99 -11.78
C LYS A 167 -20.21 -1.62 -10.86
N LEU A 168 -19.66 -0.88 -9.89
CA LEU A 168 -18.71 -1.40 -8.90
C LEU A 168 -19.28 -2.61 -8.15
N ILE A 169 -20.52 -2.49 -7.67
CA ILE A 169 -21.17 -3.57 -6.92
C ILE A 169 -21.41 -4.79 -7.78
N LEU A 170 -21.86 -4.60 -9.03
CA LEU A 170 -22.08 -5.69 -9.98
C LEU A 170 -20.77 -6.45 -10.26
N GLU A 171 -19.70 -5.74 -10.53
CA GLU A 171 -18.37 -6.34 -10.80
C GLU A 171 -17.85 -7.11 -9.59
N LEU A 172 -17.95 -6.56 -8.37
CA LEU A 172 -17.53 -7.26 -7.15
C LEU A 172 -18.39 -8.50 -6.87
N ASN A 173 -19.71 -8.41 -7.08
CA ASN A 173 -20.63 -9.56 -6.93
C ASN A 173 -20.31 -10.66 -7.95
N SER A 174 -19.91 -10.33 -9.18
CA SER A 174 -19.58 -11.31 -10.22
C SER A 174 -18.43 -12.24 -9.86
N ILE A 175 -17.55 -11.79 -8.93
CA ILE A 175 -16.45 -12.58 -8.39
C ILE A 175 -16.71 -13.03 -6.94
N ASP A 176 -17.98 -12.99 -6.51
CA ASP A 176 -18.43 -13.35 -5.16
C ASP A 176 -17.68 -12.62 -4.04
N PHE A 177 -17.38 -11.33 -4.24
CA PHE A 177 -16.80 -10.46 -3.21
C PHE A 177 -17.90 -9.54 -2.65
N LYS A 178 -18.25 -9.78 -1.39
CA LYS A 178 -19.31 -9.07 -0.63
C LYS A 178 -18.75 -8.56 0.70
N LEU A 179 -19.46 -7.58 1.27
CA LEU A 179 -19.20 -7.06 2.62
C LEU A 179 -19.69 -8.04 3.69
#